data_35a0f8f63b59d9d9346139bea8712013
#
_entry.id   35a0f8f63b59d9d9346139bea8712013
#
_cell.length_a   1.000
_cell.length_b   1.000
_cell.length_c   1.000
_cell.angle_alpha   90.00
_cell.angle_beta   90.00
_cell.angle_gamma   90.00
#
_symmetry.space_group_name_H-M   'P 1'
#
loop_
_entity.id
_entity.type
_entity.pdbx_description
1 polymer ?
#
loop_
_entity_poly.entity_id
_entity_poly.type
_entity_poly.pdbx_seq_one_letter_code
_entity_poly.pdbx_strand_id
1 'polypeptide(L)'
;MKRVWCRPQTVVQKFEANEYVAACGDSGTVYKFTCDAGGGVYGSVYEETNGIPGLQTGRKGDERLARYSNSLFGESGFYACNKTHEADSSNAFVNGYYCAKGNTSNPVSVIVWKEPRGGMWPDNIHCTTNLDMDSWETAKS
;
A
#
# COMPACT_ATOMS: atom_id res chain seq x y z
N MET A 1 -22.31 2.77 -16.07
CA MET A 1 -22.05 3.31 -15.51
C MET A 1 -22.10 3.70 -15.59
N LYS A 2 -22.08 3.76 -15.72
CA LYS A 2 -21.81 4.41 -15.31
C LYS A 2 -21.81 4.94 -15.55
N ARG A 3 -22.12 5.03 -15.68
CA ARG A 3 -21.87 5.89 -15.44
C ARG A 3 -22.06 6.42 -15.40
N VAL A 4 -22.38 6.49 -15.49
CA VAL A 4 -22.21 7.37 -14.85
C VAL A 4 -22.49 8.07 -14.84
N TRP A 5 -22.90 8.04 -14.81
CA TRP A 5 -22.92 8.98 -14.22
C TRP A 5 -23.21 9.19 -13.69
N CYS A 6 -23.21 9.39 -13.67
CA CYS A 6 -23.25 9.83 -12.73
C CYS A 6 -24.27 10.18 -12.51
N ARG A 7 -24.97 10.16 -12.29
CA ARG A 7 -25.60 10.58 -11.50
C ARG A 7 -26.14 10.86 -11.05
N PRO A 8 -26.52 10.87 -11.09
CA PRO A 8 -26.64 11.26 -10.14
C PRO A 8 -27.05 11.13 -9.62
N GLN A 9 -27.23 11.07 -9.40
CA GLN A 9 -27.07 11.18 -8.48
C GLN A 9 -27.18 11.55 -8.06
N THR A 10 -27.57 11.38 -7.87
CA THR A 10 -27.31 11.89 -7.14
C THR A 10 -27.18 12.08 -6.67
N VAL A 11 -27.43 12.12 -6.49
CA VAL A 11 -26.89 12.48 -5.71
C VAL A 11 -26.85 12.92 -5.24
N VAL A 12 -26.85 12.96 -4.75
CA VAL A 12 -26.57 13.45 -4.09
C VAL A 12 -26.28 13.64 -3.51
N GLN A 13 -26.14 13.81 -3.21
CA GLN A 13 -25.59 14.03 -2.63
C GLN A 13 -25.17 14.64 -2.09
N LYS A 14 -24.89 14.82 -1.64
CA LYS A 14 -24.24 15.42 -1.09
C LYS A 14 -23.40 16.10 -1.13
N PHE A 15 -23.07 16.58 -1.08
CA PHE A 15 -22.13 17.16 -1.29
C PHE A 15 -21.41 17.54 -0.90
N GLU A 16 -21.14 17.34 -0.70
CA GLU A 16 -20.16 17.74 -0.66
C GLU A 16 -19.59 18.50 -1.45
N ALA A 17 -19.24 19.17 -1.39
CA ALA A 17 -18.80 19.66 -2.05
C ALA A 17 -17.87 19.69 -2.62
N ASN A 18 -17.44 19.81 -2.75
CA ASN A 18 -16.68 19.68 -3.35
C ASN A 18 -16.16 19.04 -3.73
N GLU A 19 -16.16 18.81 -3.86
CA GLU A 19 -15.83 18.15 -4.38
C GLU A 19 -16.13 17.63 -5.30
N TYR A 20 -16.30 17.63 -5.92
CA TYR A 20 -16.38 16.95 -6.77
C TYR A 20 -16.88 17.00 -7.97
N VAL A 21 -16.78 16.97 -8.45
CA VAL A 21 -17.09 16.85 -9.49
C VAL A 21 -16.78 16.07 -10.44
N ALA A 22 -16.75 15.72 -10.74
CA ALA A 22 -16.33 15.13 -11.64
C ALA A 22 -16.88 14.24 -12.25
N ALA A 23 -16.94 14.17 -12.59
CA ALA A 23 -17.40 13.45 -13.14
C ALA A 23 -17.60 12.34 -13.03
N CYS A 24 -18.14 12.15 -13.08
CA CYS A 24 -18.44 11.10 -12.98
C CYS A 24 -17.83 10.02 -13.47
N GLY A 25 -17.83 9.36 -13.18
CA GLY A 25 -17.32 8.36 -13.52
C GLY A 25 -16.15 7.84 -13.15
N ASP A 26 -16.04 8.10 -12.88
CA ASP A 26 -15.21 7.78 -12.51
C ASP A 26 -14.32 7.60 -11.87
N SER A 27 -13.96 7.14 -11.71
CA SER A 27 -12.68 7.29 -11.12
C SER A 27 -12.76 8.35 -10.08
N GLY A 28 -11.79 8.67 -9.39
CA GLY A 28 -11.84 9.59 -8.28
C GLY A 28 -12.01 8.90 -6.94
N THR A 29 -11.99 7.57 -6.90
CA THR A 29 -11.92 6.87 -5.62
C THR A 29 -10.50 6.97 -5.09
N VAL A 30 -10.39 7.36 -3.83
CA VAL A 30 -9.11 7.47 -3.13
C VAL A 30 -9.16 6.55 -1.93
N TYR A 31 -8.14 5.74 -1.77
CA TYR A 31 -8.02 4.85 -0.60
C TYR A 31 -7.20 5.53 0.49
N LYS A 32 -7.67 5.45 1.71
CA LYS A 32 -6.93 5.93 2.88
C LYS A 32 -6.51 4.73 3.70
N PHE A 33 -5.22 4.57 3.89
CA PHE A 33 -4.66 3.45 4.62
C PHE A 33 -3.54 3.94 5.53
N THR A 34 -3.25 3.18 6.57
CA THR A 34 -2.20 3.53 7.51
C THR A 34 -1.00 2.61 7.29
N CYS A 35 0.18 3.20 7.10
CA CYS A 35 1.43 2.47 6.96
C CYS A 35 1.88 2.05 8.35
N ASP A 36 1.55 0.82 8.76
CA ASP A 36 1.71 0.39 10.15
C ASP A 36 2.46 -0.92 10.34
N ALA A 37 2.97 -1.54 9.29
CA ALA A 37 3.62 -2.84 9.40
C ALA A 37 4.85 -2.75 10.30
N GLY A 38 4.94 -3.65 11.25
CA GLY A 38 6.06 -3.74 12.16
C GLY A 38 5.99 -2.83 13.37
N GLY A 39 5.08 -1.84 13.39
CA GLY A 39 4.84 -1.03 14.57
C GLY A 39 6.06 -0.33 15.14
N GLY A 40 6.98 0.12 14.30
CA GLY A 40 8.19 0.82 14.77
C GLY A 40 9.42 -0.06 14.84
N VAL A 41 9.41 -1.20 14.17
CA VAL A 41 10.57 -2.09 14.12
C VAL A 41 11.05 -2.17 12.68
N TYR A 42 12.34 -1.95 12.46
CA TYR A 42 12.93 -2.10 11.13
C TYR A 42 12.82 -3.55 10.67
N GLY A 43 12.59 -3.73 9.37
CA GLY A 43 12.47 -5.07 8.82
C GLY A 43 12.69 -5.10 7.31
N SER A 44 12.49 -6.28 6.75
CA SER A 44 12.52 -6.49 5.30
C SER A 44 11.09 -6.61 4.78
N VAL A 45 10.90 -6.22 3.53
CA VAL A 45 9.60 -6.31 2.85
C VAL A 45 9.79 -7.06 1.55
N TYR A 46 8.89 -8.01 1.29
CA TYR A 46 8.90 -8.82 0.08
C TYR A 46 7.56 -8.67 -0.63
N GLU A 47 7.58 -8.68 -1.94
CA GLU A 47 6.38 -8.70 -2.77
C GLU A 47 6.10 -10.12 -3.23
N GLU A 48 4.83 -10.55 -3.12
CA GLU A 48 4.43 -11.87 -3.60
C GLU A 48 4.50 -11.88 -5.13
N THR A 49 5.43 -12.62 -5.69
CA THR A 49 5.66 -12.61 -7.14
C THR A 49 5.59 -13.98 -7.78
N ASN A 50 5.57 -15.08 -7.01
CA ASN A 50 5.61 -16.43 -7.60
C ASN A 50 4.30 -17.20 -7.48
N GLY A 51 3.27 -16.62 -6.85
CA GLY A 51 1.97 -17.25 -6.74
C GLY A 51 1.88 -18.39 -5.74
N ILE A 52 2.94 -18.64 -4.99
CA ILE A 52 2.95 -19.69 -3.97
C ILE A 52 2.60 -19.06 -2.63
N PRO A 53 1.57 -19.57 -1.91
CA PRO A 53 1.20 -18.96 -0.64
C PRO A 53 2.34 -18.98 0.36
N GLY A 54 2.46 -17.91 1.14
CA GLY A 54 3.51 -17.73 2.10
C GLY A 54 4.79 -17.20 1.49
N LEU A 55 5.70 -16.76 2.35
CA LEU A 55 6.95 -16.15 1.88
C LEU A 55 7.91 -17.20 1.37
N GLN A 56 8.40 -17.03 0.16
CA GLN A 56 9.51 -17.83 -0.37
C GLN A 56 10.69 -16.91 -0.58
N THR A 57 11.83 -17.26 0.00
CA THR A 57 13.05 -16.50 -0.17
C THR A 57 13.98 -17.20 -1.19
N GLY A 58 14.98 -16.46 -1.66
CA GLY A 58 15.95 -17.03 -2.58
C GLY A 58 15.75 -16.53 -3.99
N ARG A 59 16.53 -17.10 -4.91
CA ARG A 59 16.61 -16.55 -6.26
C ARG A 59 15.27 -16.63 -7.02
N LYS A 60 14.50 -17.68 -6.77
CA LYS A 60 13.22 -17.88 -7.45
C LYS A 60 12.03 -17.62 -6.54
N GLY A 61 12.29 -16.99 -5.42
CA GLY A 61 11.25 -16.67 -4.47
C GLY A 61 10.64 -15.31 -4.71
N ASP A 62 9.98 -14.81 -3.69
CA ASP A 62 9.34 -13.51 -3.73
C ASP A 62 10.38 -12.40 -3.84
N GLU A 63 10.00 -11.31 -4.47
CA GLU A 63 10.92 -10.21 -4.71
C GLU A 63 11.08 -9.38 -3.43
N ARG A 64 12.34 -9.16 -3.03
CA ARG A 64 12.62 -8.32 -1.87
C ARG A 64 12.64 -6.85 -2.27
N LEU A 65 11.72 -6.10 -1.70
CA LEU A 65 11.59 -4.66 -1.97
C LEU A 65 12.41 -3.81 -1.01
N ALA A 66 12.57 -4.27 0.23
CA ALA A 66 13.35 -3.56 1.23
C ALA A 66 14.13 -4.57 2.05
N ARG A 67 15.37 -4.23 2.35
CA ARG A 67 16.27 -5.14 3.05
C ARG A 67 16.63 -4.57 4.41
N TYR A 68 16.39 -5.36 5.45
CA TYR A 68 16.88 -5.02 6.78
C TYR A 68 18.39 -5.18 6.84
N SER A 69 19.04 -4.26 7.50
CA SER A 69 20.47 -4.34 7.77
C SER A 69 20.75 -3.73 9.13
N ASN A 70 21.68 -4.33 9.85
CA ASN A 70 22.15 -3.80 11.12
C ASN A 70 23.66 -3.67 11.03
N SER A 71 24.15 -2.46 11.20
CA SER A 71 25.57 -2.16 11.05
C SER A 71 26.05 -1.29 12.21
N LEU A 72 27.32 -0.95 12.17
CA LEU A 72 27.90 -0.03 13.15
C LEU A 72 27.22 1.33 13.15
N PHE A 73 26.58 1.69 12.05
CA PHE A 73 25.88 2.97 11.89
C PHE A 73 24.40 2.87 12.23
N GLY A 74 23.94 1.72 12.71
CA GLY A 74 22.54 1.53 13.11
C GLY A 74 21.79 0.62 12.19
N GLU A 75 20.48 0.54 12.42
CA GLU A 75 19.59 -0.30 11.64
C GLU A 75 19.07 0.47 10.44
N SER A 76 18.75 -0.28 9.37
CA SER A 76 18.12 0.26 8.19
C SER A 76 17.19 -0.78 7.60
N GLY A 77 16.37 -0.35 6.63
CA GLY A 77 15.38 -1.21 5.99
C GLY A 77 14.03 -0.53 5.98
N PHE A 78 12.97 -1.32 5.88
CA PHE A 78 11.62 -0.77 5.95
C PHE A 78 11.30 -0.38 7.39
N TYR A 79 10.71 0.79 7.54
CA TYR A 79 10.24 1.29 8.84
C TYR A 79 8.91 1.99 8.59
N ALA A 80 7.86 1.49 9.24
CA ALA A 80 6.53 2.05 9.05
C ALA A 80 6.49 3.51 9.50
N CYS A 81 5.93 4.37 8.66
CA CYS A 81 5.85 5.78 9.00
C CYS A 81 4.68 6.10 9.93
N ASN A 82 3.77 5.16 10.13
CA ASN A 82 2.59 5.28 10.99
C ASN A 82 1.69 6.45 10.61
N LYS A 83 1.72 6.83 9.34
CA LYS A 83 0.89 7.90 8.81
C LYS A 83 -0.19 7.33 7.92
N THR A 84 -1.31 8.03 7.85
CA THR A 84 -2.37 7.71 6.92
C THR A 84 -2.03 8.35 5.58
N HIS A 85 -2.12 7.55 4.54
CA HIS A 85 -1.83 7.98 3.18
C HIS A 85 -3.08 7.88 2.33
N GLU A 86 -3.13 8.69 1.28
CA GLU A 86 -4.18 8.63 0.28
C GLU A 86 -3.56 8.17 -1.04
N ALA A 87 -4.17 7.19 -1.66
CA ALA A 87 -3.70 6.66 -2.92
C ALA A 87 -4.88 6.43 -3.85
N ASP A 88 -4.71 6.76 -5.11
CA ASP A 88 -5.76 6.54 -6.11
C ASP A 88 -6.00 5.05 -6.33
N SER A 89 -7.20 4.71 -6.78
CA SER A 89 -7.52 3.32 -7.10
C SER A 89 -6.66 2.77 -8.22
N SER A 90 -6.04 3.65 -9.01
CA SER A 90 -5.14 3.24 -10.07
C SER A 90 -3.73 2.89 -9.57
N ASN A 91 -3.43 3.20 -8.31
CA ASN A 91 -2.12 2.86 -7.77
C ASN A 91 -1.96 1.35 -7.64
N ALA A 92 -0.73 0.91 -7.71
CA ALA A 92 -0.43 -0.51 -7.59
C ALA A 92 -0.36 -0.91 -6.13
N PHE A 93 -1.35 -1.67 -5.69
CA PHE A 93 -1.35 -2.32 -4.39
C PHE A 93 -1.07 -3.79 -4.63
N VAL A 94 -0.07 -4.33 -3.94
CA VAL A 94 0.34 -5.71 -4.13
C VAL A 94 0.39 -6.42 -2.79
N ASN A 95 0.17 -7.73 -2.81
CA ASN A 95 0.32 -8.54 -1.62
C ASN A 95 1.80 -8.74 -1.33
N GLY A 96 2.14 -8.82 -0.05
CA GLY A 96 3.53 -9.02 0.32
C GLY A 96 3.68 -9.48 1.75
N TYR A 97 4.93 -9.43 2.22
CA TYR A 97 5.29 -9.92 3.55
C TYR A 97 6.26 -8.97 4.19
N TYR A 98 6.04 -8.72 5.48
CA TYR A 98 6.96 -7.97 6.31
C TYR A 98 7.67 -8.93 7.27
N CYS A 99 8.99 -8.77 7.42
CA CYS A 99 9.80 -9.62 8.28
C CYS A 99 10.57 -8.75 9.25
N ALA A 100 10.16 -8.73 10.51
CA ALA A 100 10.81 -7.94 11.55
C ALA A 100 12.28 -8.35 11.67
N LYS A 101 13.17 -7.36 11.66
CA LYS A 101 14.61 -7.58 11.76
C LYS A 101 15.13 -8.55 10.70
N GLY A 102 14.42 -8.67 9.58
CA GLY A 102 14.80 -9.58 8.51
C GLY A 102 14.57 -11.05 8.81
N ASN A 103 13.81 -11.36 9.86
CA ASN A 103 13.56 -12.75 10.26
C ASN A 103 12.48 -13.37 9.37
N THR A 104 12.90 -14.12 8.37
CA THR A 104 11.98 -14.73 7.40
C THR A 104 11.21 -15.91 7.97
N SER A 105 11.49 -16.32 9.21
CA SER A 105 10.75 -17.41 9.85
C SER A 105 9.36 -16.99 10.33
N ASN A 106 9.14 -15.69 10.50
CA ASN A 106 7.87 -15.17 11.00
C ASN A 106 7.37 -14.03 10.12
N PRO A 107 7.07 -14.31 8.83
CA PRO A 107 6.58 -13.26 7.94
C PRO A 107 5.15 -12.87 8.33
N VAL A 108 4.87 -11.58 8.21
CA VAL A 108 3.54 -11.01 8.44
C VAL A 108 2.99 -10.58 7.10
N SER A 109 1.79 -11.05 6.75
CA SER A 109 1.14 -10.65 5.51
C SER A 109 0.78 -9.18 5.56
N VAL A 110 1.06 -8.48 4.47
CA VAL A 110 0.77 -7.04 4.35
C VAL A 110 0.28 -6.74 2.94
N ILE A 111 -0.35 -5.59 2.79
CA ILE A 111 -0.53 -4.99 1.46
C ILE A 111 0.52 -3.92 1.31
N VAL A 112 1.22 -3.94 0.19
CA VAL A 112 2.32 -3.03 -0.12
C VAL A 112 1.84 -2.03 -1.16
N TRP A 113 2.10 -0.77 -0.92
CA TRP A 113 1.90 0.28 -1.91
C TRP A 113 3.27 0.83 -2.29
N LYS A 114 3.56 0.75 -3.59
CA LYS A 114 4.82 1.27 -4.13
C LYS A 114 4.54 2.65 -4.67
N GLU A 115 4.91 3.66 -3.91
CA GLU A 115 4.68 5.05 -4.27
C GLU A 115 5.81 5.54 -5.17
N PRO A 116 5.53 5.86 -6.43
CA PRO A 116 6.58 6.33 -7.34
C PRO A 116 7.19 7.64 -6.86
N ARG A 117 8.52 7.71 -6.84
CA ARG A 117 9.23 8.92 -6.45
C ARG A 117 9.73 9.72 -7.65
N GLY A 118 9.62 9.13 -8.83
CA GLY A 118 10.03 9.76 -10.06
C GLY A 118 11.52 9.76 -10.28
N GLY A 119 11.93 10.05 -11.50
CA GLY A 119 13.33 10.10 -11.87
C GLY A 119 14.03 8.78 -11.66
N MET A 120 15.23 8.84 -11.13
CA MET A 120 16.06 7.66 -10.90
C MET A 120 15.88 7.07 -9.51
N TRP A 121 15.03 7.64 -8.69
CA TRP A 121 14.87 7.18 -7.32
C TRP A 121 13.97 5.95 -7.27
N PRO A 122 14.28 4.97 -6.42
CA PRO A 122 13.40 3.83 -6.25
C PRO A 122 12.08 4.26 -5.63
N ASP A 123 11.04 3.45 -5.84
CA ASP A 123 9.73 3.72 -5.26
C ASP A 123 9.82 3.72 -3.75
N ASN A 124 9.02 4.55 -3.13
CA ASN A 124 8.86 4.55 -1.69
C ASN A 124 7.88 3.44 -1.31
N ILE A 125 8.19 2.68 -0.27
CA ILE A 125 7.42 1.50 0.09
C ILE A 125 6.62 1.79 1.35
N HIS A 126 5.30 1.58 1.26
CA HIS A 126 4.39 1.67 2.41
C HIS A 126 3.70 0.32 2.58
N CYS A 127 3.54 -0.13 3.80
CA CYS A 127 2.93 -1.43 4.08
C CYS A 127 1.88 -1.30 5.18
N THR A 128 0.72 -1.91 4.94
CA THR A 128 -0.33 -1.96 5.95
C THR A 128 -0.64 -3.41 6.31
N THR A 129 -0.94 -3.63 7.58
CA THR A 129 -1.39 -4.93 8.06
C THR A 129 -2.89 -5.15 7.86
N ASN A 130 -3.62 -4.12 7.47
CA ASN A 130 -5.03 -4.25 7.14
C ASN A 130 -5.17 -4.79 5.72
N LEU A 131 -5.45 -6.08 5.61
CA LEU A 131 -5.47 -6.80 4.33
C LEU A 131 -6.77 -6.64 3.57
N ASP A 132 -7.78 -6.03 4.18
CA ASP A 132 -9.09 -5.89 3.55
C ASP A 132 -9.25 -4.47 3.02
N MET A 133 -9.01 -4.30 1.73
CA MET A 133 -9.11 -3.00 1.09
C MET A 133 -10.53 -2.44 1.13
N ASP A 134 -11.55 -3.30 1.25
CA ASP A 134 -12.93 -2.83 1.34
C ASP A 134 -13.20 -2.13 2.67
N SER A 135 -12.37 -2.40 3.68
CA SER A 135 -12.51 -1.73 4.99
C SER A 135 -11.74 -0.42 5.06
N TRP A 136 -10.93 -0.11 4.05
CA TRP A 136 -10.19 1.15 4.05
C TRP A 136 -11.16 2.30 3.82
N GLU A 137 -10.88 3.41 4.46
CA GLU A 137 -11.67 4.61 4.22
C GLU A 137 -11.46 5.07 2.79
N THR A 138 -12.55 5.40 2.12
CA THR A 138 -12.47 5.85 0.73
C THR A 138 -13.20 7.17 0.56
N ALA A 139 -12.82 7.92 -0.46
CA ALA A 139 -13.45 9.15 -0.84
C ALA A 139 -13.59 9.20 -2.36
N LYS A 140 -14.58 9.94 -2.82
CA LYS A 140 -14.78 10.19 -4.26
C LYS A 140 -14.73 11.68 -4.51
N SER A 141 -14.12 12.02 -5.61
CA SER A 141 -14.07 13.43 -6.05
C SER A 141 -15.08 13.69 -7.13
#